data_447118b1d68b3c012c4f49c2bee68df9
#
_entry.id   447118b1d68b3c012c4f49c2bee68df9
#
_cell.length_a   1.000
_cell.length_b   1.000
_cell.length_c   1.000
_cell.angle_alpha   90.00
_cell.angle_beta   90.00
_cell.angle_gamma   90.00
#
_symmetry.space_group_name_H-M   'P 1'
#
loop_
_entity.id
_entity.type
_entity.pdbx_description
1 polymer ?
#
loop_
_entity_poly.entity_id
_entity_poly.type
_entity_poly.pdbx_seq_one_letter_code
_entity_poly.pdbx_strand_id
1 'polypeptide(L)'
;MELVTKTEHFSSNKAQYFLNDYYRALTDSPARFYSVPDSIETLKEIRLIEDDWMTCEEGKISEEILPSNNGEFLDWYRKKLKLLNKNISGFLDYIENEAPASAIAYYVCMEELVDGSFDDIMALAQLGVHNESKMAIAENYWDEMGKGQFSQIHTEMFSESSSYCKKMLADLALKLPNEIPTECLMNGNLVTFWSLRRKFIPRLYGAIGLIEGSAPLRFRAVTKGMERCGFPESAIAYHREHIQIDAVHGKEWLHRVLIPHIENDERICQEIARGVLIRFSIAENYYTSVEAIVRDRCT
;
A
#
# COMPACT_ATOMS: atom_id res chain seq x y z
N MET A 1 -14.24 12.75 16.18
CA MET A 1 -14.13 12.87 14.73
C MET A 1 -14.94 14.10 14.30
N GLU A 2 -14.29 15.13 13.79
CA GLU A 2 -15.00 16.33 13.29
C GLU A 2 -15.55 16.06 11.88
N LEU A 3 -16.81 16.45 11.63
CA LEU A 3 -17.42 16.35 10.31
C LEU A 3 -16.70 17.28 9.33
N VAL A 4 -16.31 16.74 8.17
CA VAL A 4 -15.74 17.51 7.07
C VAL A 4 -16.85 18.35 6.43
N THR A 5 -16.65 19.64 6.25
CA THR A 5 -17.66 20.49 5.63
C THR A 5 -17.74 20.23 4.12
N LYS A 6 -18.93 20.38 3.52
CA LYS A 6 -19.24 20.12 2.08
C LYS A 6 -18.28 20.76 1.04
N THR A 7 -17.32 21.55 1.48
CA THR A 7 -16.35 22.27 0.63
C THR A 7 -14.96 21.62 0.62
N GLU A 8 -14.74 20.54 1.38
CA GLU A 8 -13.42 19.92 1.42
C GLU A 8 -13.27 18.85 0.34
N HIS A 9 -12.30 19.07 -0.53
CA HIS A 9 -11.95 18.14 -1.60
C HIS A 9 -11.29 16.88 -1.01
N PHE A 10 -11.51 15.71 -1.61
CA PHE A 10 -10.92 14.44 -1.16
C PHE A 10 -9.39 14.49 -1.02
N SER A 11 -8.70 15.32 -1.81
CA SER A 11 -7.26 15.51 -1.77
C SER A 11 -6.78 16.43 -0.64
N SER A 12 -7.67 16.96 0.21
CA SER A 12 -7.26 17.71 1.39
C SER A 12 -6.69 16.77 2.45
N ASN A 13 -5.68 17.22 3.17
CA ASN A 13 -5.08 16.46 4.26
C ASN A 13 -6.14 16.07 5.29
N LYS A 14 -7.06 16.98 5.63
CA LYS A 14 -8.16 16.72 6.56
C LYS A 14 -9.11 15.62 6.09
N ALA A 15 -9.48 15.61 4.80
CA ALA A 15 -10.33 14.56 4.25
C ALA A 15 -9.62 13.19 4.29
N GLN A 16 -8.33 13.15 3.97
CA GLN A 16 -7.55 11.91 4.01
C GLN A 16 -7.33 11.40 5.43
N TYR A 17 -7.14 12.27 6.43
CA TYR A 17 -7.15 11.87 7.84
C TYR A 17 -8.50 11.31 8.28
N PHE A 18 -9.59 11.97 7.88
CA PHE A 18 -10.95 11.53 8.20
C PHE A 18 -11.24 10.12 7.65
N LEU A 19 -10.81 9.84 6.39
CA LEU A 19 -10.88 8.50 5.81
C LEU A 19 -9.99 7.51 6.56
N ASN A 20 -8.76 7.88 6.87
CA ASN A 20 -7.81 7.02 7.58
C ASN A 20 -8.34 6.62 8.96
N ASP A 21 -8.85 7.59 9.74
CA ASP A 21 -9.44 7.33 11.05
C ASP A 21 -10.63 6.38 10.96
N TYR A 22 -11.48 6.58 9.94
CA TYR A 22 -12.62 5.71 9.71
C TYR A 22 -12.20 4.28 9.33
N TYR A 23 -11.26 4.13 8.39
CA TYR A 23 -10.81 2.81 7.95
C TYR A 23 -10.09 2.07 9.07
N ARG A 24 -9.23 2.75 9.81
CA ARG A 24 -8.57 2.18 10.99
C ARG A 24 -9.57 1.73 12.06
N ALA A 25 -10.62 2.51 12.32
CA ALA A 25 -11.66 2.10 13.27
C ALA A 25 -12.38 0.80 12.84
N LEU A 26 -12.46 0.52 11.54
CA LEU A 26 -13.07 -0.72 11.02
C LEU A 26 -12.13 -1.93 11.06
N THR A 27 -10.82 -1.70 11.05
CA THR A 27 -9.78 -2.76 11.03
C THR A 27 -8.97 -2.85 12.33
N ASP A 28 -9.27 -2.01 13.32
CA ASP A 28 -8.60 -2.01 14.62
C ASP A 28 -9.03 -3.23 15.46
N SER A 29 -8.33 -3.44 16.54
CA SER A 29 -8.61 -4.51 17.50
C SER A 29 -10.11 -4.60 17.86
N PRO A 30 -10.70 -5.81 17.83
CA PRO A 30 -12.10 -6.01 18.26
C PRO A 30 -12.42 -5.45 19.65
N ALA A 31 -11.42 -5.25 20.50
CA ALA A 31 -11.59 -4.60 21.79
C ALA A 31 -12.01 -3.13 21.69
N ARG A 32 -11.86 -2.50 20.53
CA ARG A 32 -12.24 -1.09 20.27
C ARG A 32 -13.54 -0.95 19.48
N PHE A 33 -14.39 -1.95 19.48
CA PHE A 33 -15.67 -1.96 18.75
C PHE A 33 -16.54 -0.71 18.98
N TYR A 34 -16.45 -0.09 20.15
CA TYR A 34 -17.20 1.12 20.50
C TYR A 34 -16.71 2.40 19.81
N SER A 35 -15.52 2.36 19.22
CA SER A 35 -14.94 3.53 18.51
C SER A 35 -15.31 3.58 17.03
N VAL A 36 -15.98 2.54 16.51
CA VAL A 36 -16.39 2.51 15.10
C VAL A 36 -17.48 3.55 14.85
N PRO A 37 -17.27 4.53 13.97
CA PRO A 37 -18.27 5.53 13.66
C PRO A 37 -19.28 4.96 12.67
N ASP A 38 -20.52 4.79 13.11
CA ASP A 38 -21.61 4.14 12.35
C ASP A 38 -22.85 5.04 12.17
N SER A 39 -22.76 6.33 12.50
CA SER A 39 -23.88 7.24 12.25
C SER A 39 -24.15 7.38 10.75
N ILE A 40 -25.42 7.51 10.37
CA ILE A 40 -25.81 7.67 8.95
C ILE A 40 -25.13 8.89 8.33
N GLU A 41 -24.98 9.96 9.08
CA GLU A 41 -24.32 11.19 8.64
C GLU A 41 -22.85 10.94 8.33
N THR A 42 -22.14 10.28 9.24
CA THR A 42 -20.73 9.92 9.05
C THR A 42 -20.54 9.01 7.83
N LEU A 43 -21.34 7.95 7.72
CA LEU A 43 -21.29 7.02 6.60
C LEU A 43 -21.58 7.70 5.26
N LYS A 44 -22.53 8.63 5.25
CA LYS A 44 -22.84 9.43 4.05
C LYS A 44 -21.66 10.31 3.64
N GLU A 45 -21.02 10.97 4.59
CA GLU A 45 -19.87 11.83 4.32
C GLU A 45 -18.68 11.05 3.79
N ILE A 46 -18.36 9.91 4.42
CA ILE A 46 -17.34 8.97 3.93
C ILE A 46 -17.60 8.60 2.46
N ARG A 47 -18.85 8.23 2.13
CA ARG A 47 -19.20 7.83 0.77
C ARG A 47 -19.06 8.96 -0.24
N LEU A 48 -19.39 10.17 0.13
CA LEU A 48 -19.23 11.33 -0.75
C LEU A 48 -17.75 11.62 -1.05
N ILE A 49 -16.87 11.49 -0.05
CA ILE A 49 -15.43 11.66 -0.24
C ILE A 49 -14.85 10.52 -1.09
N GLU A 50 -15.23 9.26 -0.83
CA GLU A 50 -14.83 8.11 -1.62
C GLU A 50 -15.25 8.22 -3.09
N ASP A 51 -16.49 8.63 -3.36
CA ASP A 51 -17.03 8.75 -4.72
C ASP A 51 -16.37 9.92 -5.48
N ASP A 52 -16.11 11.06 -4.82
CA ASP A 52 -15.39 12.20 -5.40
C ASP A 52 -13.94 11.80 -5.75
N TRP A 53 -13.26 11.10 -4.83
CA TRP A 53 -11.93 10.59 -5.06
C TRP A 53 -11.87 9.67 -6.28
N MET A 54 -12.75 8.67 -6.33
CA MET A 54 -12.76 7.72 -7.46
C MET A 54 -13.11 8.39 -8.77
N THR A 55 -14.03 9.34 -8.78
CA THR A 55 -14.39 10.11 -9.97
C THR A 55 -13.17 10.88 -10.52
N CYS A 56 -12.39 11.47 -9.64
CA CYS A 56 -11.18 12.19 -10.04
C CYS A 56 -10.09 11.23 -10.56
N GLU A 57 -9.83 10.13 -9.87
CA GLU A 57 -8.81 9.16 -10.32
C GLU A 57 -9.21 8.49 -11.65
N GLU A 58 -10.48 8.15 -11.84
CA GLU A 58 -10.98 7.65 -13.12
C GLU A 58 -10.88 8.69 -14.24
N GLY A 59 -11.09 9.95 -13.93
CA GLY A 59 -10.89 11.06 -14.88
C GLY A 59 -9.45 11.15 -15.37
N LYS A 60 -8.46 10.95 -14.50
CA LYS A 60 -7.03 11.00 -14.86
C LYS A 60 -6.63 9.90 -15.85
N ILE A 61 -7.29 8.74 -15.79
CA ILE A 61 -6.98 7.58 -16.63
C ILE A 61 -7.99 7.38 -17.78
N SER A 62 -8.89 8.31 -18.00
CA SER A 62 -10.00 8.17 -18.98
C SER A 62 -9.55 7.99 -20.43
N GLU A 63 -8.38 8.51 -20.79
CA GLU A 63 -7.81 8.40 -22.13
C GLU A 63 -6.85 7.17 -22.29
N GLU A 64 -6.61 6.42 -21.22
CA GLU A 64 -5.76 5.23 -21.28
C GLU A 64 -6.50 4.07 -21.96
N ILE A 65 -5.81 3.43 -22.89
CA ILE A 65 -6.31 2.22 -23.55
C ILE A 65 -6.10 1.05 -22.60
N LEU A 66 -7.21 0.53 -22.07
CA LEU A 66 -7.19 -0.62 -21.17
C LEU A 66 -7.16 -1.93 -21.96
N PRO A 67 -6.46 -2.95 -21.46
CA PRO A 67 -6.49 -4.29 -22.05
C PRO A 67 -7.89 -4.89 -21.92
N SER A 68 -8.30 -5.68 -22.92
CA SER A 68 -9.62 -6.30 -22.97
C SER A 68 -9.59 -7.81 -22.72
N ASN A 69 -8.42 -8.42 -22.77
CA ASN A 69 -8.24 -9.85 -22.59
C ASN A 69 -6.89 -10.19 -21.94
N ASN A 70 -6.73 -11.47 -21.63
CA ASN A 70 -5.57 -11.99 -20.92
C ASN A 70 -4.23 -11.72 -21.63
N GLY A 71 -4.16 -11.93 -22.95
CA GLY A 71 -2.93 -11.73 -23.74
C GLY A 71 -2.48 -10.27 -23.74
N GLU A 72 -3.42 -9.35 -23.95
CA GLU A 72 -3.16 -7.91 -23.88
C GLU A 72 -2.76 -7.46 -22.48
N PHE A 73 -3.47 -7.97 -21.45
CA PHE A 73 -3.23 -7.61 -20.05
C PHE A 73 -1.82 -7.97 -19.61
N LEU A 74 -1.34 -9.14 -19.95
CA LEU A 74 -0.03 -9.63 -19.49
C LEU A 74 1.12 -8.73 -19.96
N ASP A 75 1.13 -8.37 -21.26
CA ASP A 75 2.15 -7.49 -21.81
C ASP A 75 2.00 -6.04 -21.32
N TRP A 76 0.77 -5.56 -21.21
CA TRP A 76 0.45 -4.24 -20.69
C TRP A 76 0.88 -4.11 -19.23
N TYR A 77 0.53 -5.06 -18.37
CA TYR A 77 0.89 -5.08 -16.95
C TYR A 77 2.41 -5.06 -16.75
N ARG A 78 3.14 -5.92 -17.47
CA ARG A 78 4.60 -5.95 -17.41
C ARG A 78 5.24 -4.61 -17.82
N LYS A 79 4.67 -3.93 -18.82
CA LYS A 79 5.12 -2.58 -19.19
C LYS A 79 4.87 -1.55 -18.10
N LYS A 80 3.68 -1.58 -17.47
CA LYS A 80 3.34 -0.65 -16.37
C LYS A 80 4.21 -0.91 -15.14
N LEU A 81 4.41 -2.16 -14.75
CA LEU A 81 5.31 -2.52 -13.64
C LEU A 81 6.76 -2.06 -13.91
N LYS A 82 7.28 -2.32 -15.10
CA LYS A 82 8.62 -1.86 -15.49
C LYS A 82 8.73 -0.34 -15.47
N LEU A 83 7.69 0.37 -15.90
CA LEU A 83 7.65 1.82 -15.90
C LEU A 83 7.67 2.38 -14.46
N LEU A 84 6.84 1.83 -13.57
CA LEU A 84 6.85 2.22 -12.15
C LEU A 84 8.24 2.03 -11.54
N ASN A 85 8.82 0.84 -11.69
CA ASN A 85 10.15 0.53 -11.19
C ASN A 85 11.23 1.48 -11.72
N LYS A 86 11.12 1.89 -12.99
CA LYS A 86 12.01 2.89 -13.57
C LYS A 86 11.82 4.27 -12.93
N ASN A 87 10.57 4.70 -12.74
CA ASN A 87 10.25 6.03 -12.26
C ASN A 87 10.67 6.22 -10.79
N ILE A 88 10.57 5.16 -9.97
CA ILE A 88 10.99 5.21 -8.55
C ILE A 88 12.47 4.86 -8.35
N SER A 89 13.19 4.42 -9.38
CA SER A 89 14.57 3.91 -9.24
C SER A 89 15.54 4.93 -8.66
N GLY A 90 15.39 6.22 -9.00
CA GLY A 90 16.24 7.29 -8.46
C GLY A 90 16.10 7.47 -6.95
N PHE A 91 14.87 7.38 -6.43
CA PHE A 91 14.62 7.40 -5.00
C PHE A 91 15.18 6.15 -4.31
N LEU A 92 14.95 4.96 -4.89
CA LEU A 92 15.47 3.71 -4.33
C LEU A 92 17.00 3.68 -4.33
N ASP A 93 17.64 4.18 -5.37
CA ASP A 93 19.10 4.31 -5.42
C ASP A 93 19.64 5.25 -4.33
N TYR A 94 18.97 6.37 -4.10
CA TYR A 94 19.27 7.27 -2.99
C TYR A 94 19.15 6.57 -1.62
N ILE A 95 18.06 5.86 -1.38
CA ILE A 95 17.87 5.10 -0.12
C ILE A 95 18.97 4.04 0.06
N GLU A 96 19.30 3.29 -0.98
CA GLU A 96 20.31 2.23 -0.94
C GLU A 96 21.71 2.79 -0.65
N ASN A 97 22.12 3.87 -1.33
CA ASN A 97 23.52 4.26 -1.43
C ASN A 97 23.89 5.56 -0.68
N GLU A 98 22.96 6.49 -0.51
CA GLU A 98 23.29 7.85 -0.08
C GLU A 98 22.55 8.28 1.21
N ALA A 99 21.28 7.89 1.36
CA ALA A 99 20.39 8.41 2.40
C ALA A 99 20.97 8.22 3.82
N PRO A 100 20.96 9.25 4.69
CA PRO A 100 21.32 9.08 6.08
C PRO A 100 20.29 8.21 6.83
N ALA A 101 20.67 7.70 7.99
CA ALA A 101 19.81 6.85 8.82
C ALA A 101 18.45 7.50 9.12
N SER A 102 18.43 8.81 9.37
CA SER A 102 17.21 9.60 9.61
C SER A 102 16.23 9.59 8.43
N ALA A 103 16.75 9.67 7.20
CA ALA A 103 15.93 9.63 5.98
C ALA A 103 15.29 8.23 5.78
N ILE A 104 16.08 7.17 6.00
CA ILE A 104 15.60 5.80 5.93
C ILE A 104 14.54 5.55 7.02
N ALA A 105 14.80 5.98 8.26
CA ALA A 105 13.87 5.85 9.36
C ALA A 105 12.55 6.59 9.09
N TYR A 106 12.61 7.81 8.54
CA TYR A 106 11.41 8.54 8.14
C TYR A 106 10.60 7.78 7.08
N TYR A 107 11.28 7.29 6.04
CA TYR A 107 10.64 6.53 4.97
C TYR A 107 9.92 5.28 5.52
N VAL A 108 10.59 4.48 6.35
CA VAL A 108 9.99 3.29 6.99
C VAL A 108 8.74 3.65 7.80
N CYS A 109 8.77 4.77 8.53
CA CYS A 109 7.58 5.23 9.26
C CYS A 109 6.39 5.59 8.34
N MET A 110 6.64 6.04 7.10
CA MET A 110 5.57 6.32 6.13
C MET A 110 5.02 5.06 5.48
N GLU A 111 5.83 4.00 5.34
CA GLU A 111 5.37 2.69 4.84
C GLU A 111 4.37 2.00 5.79
N GLU A 112 4.31 2.40 7.07
CA GLU A 112 3.37 1.84 8.07
C GLU A 112 1.90 1.94 7.65
N LEU A 113 1.57 2.89 6.78
CA LEU A 113 0.22 3.06 6.25
C LEU A 113 -0.22 1.95 5.29
N VAL A 114 0.72 1.17 4.77
CA VAL A 114 0.48 -0.01 3.92
C VAL A 114 0.97 -1.27 4.62
N ASP A 115 2.28 -1.34 4.90
CA ASP A 115 2.93 -2.54 5.43
C ASP A 115 2.45 -2.91 6.84
N GLY A 116 2.00 -1.92 7.63
CA GLY A 116 1.51 -2.13 9.00
C GLY A 116 0.14 -2.83 9.13
N SER A 117 -0.54 -3.11 8.01
CA SER A 117 -1.85 -3.78 8.00
C SER A 117 -2.10 -4.58 6.72
N PHE A 118 -1.04 -5.02 6.06
CA PHE A 118 -1.14 -5.70 4.78
C PHE A 118 -1.81 -7.07 4.89
N ASP A 119 -1.59 -7.77 6.00
CA ASP A 119 -2.25 -9.02 6.35
C ASP A 119 -3.78 -8.90 6.42
N ASP A 120 -4.31 -7.82 7.01
CA ASP A 120 -5.75 -7.55 7.04
C ASP A 120 -6.32 -7.29 5.63
N ILE A 121 -5.56 -6.59 4.78
CA ILE A 121 -5.93 -6.38 3.38
C ILE A 121 -6.01 -7.72 2.65
N MET A 122 -5.06 -8.63 2.87
CA MET A 122 -5.05 -9.97 2.29
C MET A 122 -6.22 -10.82 2.81
N ALA A 123 -6.52 -10.75 4.11
CA ALA A 123 -7.68 -11.42 4.70
C ALA A 123 -9.01 -10.97 4.06
N LEU A 124 -9.16 -9.68 3.80
CA LEU A 124 -10.35 -9.11 3.16
C LEU A 124 -10.41 -9.43 1.65
N ALA A 125 -9.26 -9.48 0.97
CA ALA A 125 -9.17 -9.76 -0.47
C ALA A 125 -9.71 -11.16 -0.83
N GLN A 126 -9.58 -12.17 0.04
CA GLN A 126 -10.00 -13.53 -0.23
C GLN A 126 -11.51 -13.78 -0.12
N LEU A 127 -12.29 -12.81 0.39
CA LEU A 127 -13.73 -12.99 0.59
C LEU A 127 -14.47 -13.16 -0.75
N GLY A 128 -15.18 -14.27 -0.92
CA GLY A 128 -15.96 -14.56 -2.13
C GLY A 128 -15.12 -15.04 -3.33
N VAL A 129 -13.83 -15.26 -3.15
CA VAL A 129 -12.95 -15.89 -4.14
C VAL A 129 -13.12 -17.40 -4.08
N HIS A 130 -12.92 -18.08 -5.21
CA HIS A 130 -13.04 -19.52 -5.35
C HIS A 130 -11.83 -20.14 -6.06
N ASN A 131 -11.74 -21.45 -6.06
CA ASN A 131 -10.75 -22.24 -6.79
C ASN A 131 -9.29 -21.87 -6.48
N GLU A 132 -8.42 -21.95 -7.48
CA GLU A 132 -6.99 -21.72 -7.37
C GLU A 132 -6.63 -20.32 -6.86
N SER A 133 -7.38 -19.30 -7.28
CA SER A 133 -7.14 -17.93 -6.82
C SER A 133 -7.37 -17.78 -5.31
N LYS A 134 -8.33 -18.50 -4.74
CA LYS A 134 -8.53 -18.51 -3.28
C LYS A 134 -7.36 -19.13 -2.56
N MET A 135 -6.82 -20.23 -3.09
CA MET A 135 -5.64 -20.88 -2.51
C MET A 135 -4.42 -19.97 -2.58
N ALA A 136 -4.18 -19.31 -3.71
CA ALA A 136 -3.05 -18.39 -3.86
C ALA A 136 -3.12 -17.21 -2.86
N ILE A 137 -4.30 -16.62 -2.68
CA ILE A 137 -4.51 -15.55 -1.68
C ILE A 137 -4.32 -16.08 -0.26
N ALA A 138 -4.82 -17.28 0.03
CA ALA A 138 -4.69 -17.89 1.35
C ALA A 138 -3.24 -18.28 1.68
N GLU A 139 -2.46 -18.72 0.69
CA GLU A 139 -1.02 -19.01 0.83
C GLU A 139 -0.24 -17.73 1.12
N ASN A 140 -0.49 -16.64 0.39
CA ASN A 140 0.11 -15.33 0.66
C ASN A 140 -0.26 -14.86 2.09
N TYR A 141 -1.54 -14.89 2.47
CA TYR A 141 -1.97 -14.56 3.82
C TYR A 141 -1.30 -15.45 4.90
N TRP A 142 -1.08 -16.74 4.63
CA TRP A 142 -0.39 -17.64 5.56
C TRP A 142 1.09 -17.28 5.73
N ASP A 143 1.72 -16.80 4.67
CA ASP A 143 3.08 -16.25 4.73
C ASP A 143 3.11 -14.99 5.59
N GLU A 144 2.14 -14.06 5.42
CA GLU A 144 1.97 -12.88 6.29
C GLU A 144 1.81 -13.27 7.77
N MET A 145 1.15 -14.39 8.05
CA MET A 145 1.01 -14.95 9.41
C MET A 145 2.26 -15.69 9.89
N GLY A 146 3.43 -15.50 9.25
CA GLY A 146 4.69 -16.14 9.63
C GLY A 146 4.61 -17.68 9.61
N LYS A 147 3.76 -18.24 8.75
CA LYS A 147 3.49 -19.69 8.68
C LYS A 147 3.11 -20.30 10.03
N GLY A 148 2.41 -19.51 10.85
CA GLY A 148 1.97 -19.90 12.20
C GLY A 148 3.01 -19.68 13.30
N GLN A 149 4.12 -19.01 13.02
CA GLN A 149 5.13 -18.62 14.00
C GLN A 149 4.91 -17.16 14.42
N PHE A 150 4.49 -16.93 15.64
CA PHE A 150 4.16 -15.59 16.15
C PHE A 150 5.27 -14.55 15.92
N SER A 151 6.54 -14.92 16.16
CA SER A 151 7.67 -14.01 15.97
C SER A 151 8.00 -13.69 14.50
N GLN A 152 7.33 -14.34 13.57
CA GLN A 152 7.49 -14.16 12.12
C GLN A 152 6.22 -13.60 11.46
N ILE A 153 5.24 -13.14 12.24
CA ILE A 153 4.11 -12.38 11.71
C ILE A 153 4.67 -11.08 11.13
N HIS A 154 4.41 -10.83 9.85
CA HIS A 154 5.04 -9.72 9.11
C HIS A 154 4.68 -8.36 9.70
N THR A 155 3.44 -8.14 10.11
CA THR A 155 3.02 -6.88 10.76
C THR A 155 3.66 -6.68 12.13
N GLU A 156 3.94 -7.75 12.90
CA GLU A 156 4.71 -7.66 14.15
C GLU A 156 6.18 -7.33 13.86
N MET A 157 6.81 -7.99 12.90
CA MET A 157 8.19 -7.69 12.49
C MET A 157 8.31 -6.26 11.97
N PHE A 158 7.33 -5.80 11.19
CA PHE A 158 7.29 -4.42 10.71
C PHE A 158 7.11 -3.42 11.87
N SER A 159 6.28 -3.74 12.86
CA SER A 159 6.08 -2.93 14.06
C SER A 159 7.38 -2.74 14.85
N GLU A 160 8.23 -3.78 14.94
CA GLU A 160 9.57 -3.66 15.56
C GLU A 160 10.45 -2.69 14.77
N SER A 161 10.48 -2.83 13.43
CA SER A 161 11.23 -1.95 12.54
C SER A 161 10.79 -0.49 12.66
N SER A 162 9.48 -0.24 12.54
CA SER A 162 8.87 1.09 12.64
C SER A 162 9.10 1.70 14.03
N SER A 163 8.96 0.94 15.10
CA SER A 163 9.20 1.39 16.48
C SER A 163 10.66 1.83 16.69
N TYR A 164 11.62 1.07 16.15
CA TYR A 164 13.03 1.47 16.18
C TYR A 164 13.27 2.78 15.42
N CYS A 165 12.69 2.92 14.22
CA CYS A 165 12.78 4.11 13.40
C CYS A 165 12.18 5.35 14.11
N LYS A 166 10.99 5.21 14.69
CA LYS A 166 10.34 6.29 15.46
C LYS A 166 11.20 6.74 16.65
N LYS A 167 11.78 5.78 17.37
CA LYS A 167 12.68 6.08 18.49
C LYS A 167 13.93 6.82 18.01
N MET A 168 14.56 6.36 16.93
CA MET A 168 15.73 7.03 16.34
C MET A 168 15.41 8.48 15.96
N LEU A 169 14.27 8.73 15.29
CA LEU A 169 13.87 10.09 14.90
C LEU A 169 13.62 10.98 16.13
N ALA A 170 13.03 10.43 17.19
CA ALA A 170 12.81 11.15 18.44
C ALA A 170 14.14 11.49 19.14
N ASP A 171 15.08 10.55 19.20
CA ASP A 171 16.42 10.75 19.80
C ASP A 171 17.24 11.81 19.05
N LEU A 172 17.05 11.94 17.74
CA LEU A 172 17.67 12.97 16.89
C LEU A 172 16.93 14.33 16.96
N ALA A 173 15.87 14.43 17.78
CA ALA A 173 14.96 15.59 17.81
C ALA A 173 14.32 15.91 16.44
N LEU A 174 14.39 14.99 15.51
CA LEU A 174 13.69 15.05 14.24
C LEU A 174 12.24 14.62 14.48
N LYS A 175 11.38 15.59 14.64
CA LYS A 175 9.95 15.30 14.76
C LYS A 175 9.46 14.71 13.43
N LEU A 176 8.82 13.54 13.50
CA LEU A 176 7.86 13.19 12.46
C LEU A 176 6.98 14.43 12.23
N PRO A 177 6.65 14.79 10.99
CA PRO A 177 5.72 15.90 10.76
C PRO A 177 4.51 15.72 11.67
N ASN A 178 4.03 16.80 12.28
CA ASN A 178 2.80 16.76 13.08
C ASN A 178 1.63 16.23 12.25
N GLU A 179 1.76 16.29 10.94
CA GLU A 179 0.79 15.78 9.97
C GLU A 179 1.50 14.86 8.97
N ILE A 180 0.95 13.67 8.77
CA ILE A 180 1.36 12.77 7.72
C ILE A 180 1.04 13.43 6.37
N PRO A 181 1.96 13.43 5.38
CA PRO A 181 1.68 13.98 4.06
C PRO A 181 0.45 13.34 3.42
N THR A 182 -0.33 14.15 2.70
CA THR A 182 -1.58 13.69 2.06
C THR A 182 -1.34 12.52 1.13
N GLU A 183 -0.24 12.53 0.37
CA GLU A 183 0.14 11.46 -0.57
C GLU A 183 0.44 10.15 0.16
N CYS A 184 1.01 10.22 1.37
CA CYS A 184 1.24 9.04 2.21
C CYS A 184 -0.10 8.47 2.72
N LEU A 185 -1.00 9.32 3.19
CA LEU A 185 -2.35 8.92 3.59
C LEU A 185 -3.12 8.30 2.41
N MET A 186 -3.09 8.92 1.23
CA MET A 186 -3.74 8.40 0.03
C MET A 186 -3.17 7.03 -0.37
N ASN A 187 -1.86 6.83 -0.22
CA ASN A 187 -1.19 5.58 -0.53
C ASN A 187 -1.72 4.39 0.30
N GLY A 188 -1.91 4.58 1.60
CA GLY A 188 -2.48 3.58 2.50
C GLY A 188 -4.00 3.49 2.41
N ASN A 189 -4.68 4.65 2.43
CA ASN A 189 -6.14 4.70 2.38
C ASN A 189 -6.72 4.01 1.13
N LEU A 190 -6.05 4.09 -0.02
CA LEU A 190 -6.56 3.48 -1.26
C LEU A 190 -6.79 1.97 -1.12
N VAL A 191 -5.80 1.25 -0.63
CA VAL A 191 -5.87 -0.22 -0.54
C VAL A 191 -6.84 -0.66 0.55
N THR A 192 -6.87 0.05 1.68
CA THR A 192 -7.84 -0.21 2.75
C THR A 192 -9.26 0.11 2.30
N PHE A 193 -9.47 1.25 1.63
CA PHE A 193 -10.75 1.62 1.03
C PHE A 193 -11.27 0.52 0.11
N TRP A 194 -10.45 0.06 -0.82
CA TRP A 194 -10.88 -0.95 -1.79
C TRP A 194 -11.10 -2.32 -1.16
N SER A 195 -10.37 -2.69 -0.12
CA SER A 195 -10.59 -3.93 0.61
C SER A 195 -11.94 -3.95 1.35
N LEU A 196 -12.36 -2.80 1.87
CA LEU A 196 -13.63 -2.63 2.59
C LEU A 196 -14.84 -2.44 1.66
N ARG A 197 -14.66 -2.22 0.36
CA ARG A 197 -15.73 -1.95 -0.61
C ARG A 197 -15.76 -3.00 -1.70
N ARG A 198 -16.70 -3.94 -1.59
CA ARG A 198 -16.83 -5.10 -2.50
C ARG A 198 -16.83 -4.74 -4.00
N LYS A 199 -17.39 -3.60 -4.40
CA LYS A 199 -17.40 -3.16 -5.80
C LYS A 199 -16.00 -2.91 -6.36
N PHE A 200 -14.99 -2.65 -5.51
CA PHE A 200 -13.63 -2.34 -5.90
C PHE A 200 -12.65 -3.52 -5.76
N ILE A 201 -13.11 -4.70 -5.38
CA ILE A 201 -12.23 -5.86 -5.20
C ILE A 201 -11.41 -6.19 -6.47
N PRO A 202 -11.94 -6.13 -7.70
CA PRO A 202 -11.09 -6.33 -8.88
C PRO A 202 -9.99 -5.26 -9.00
N ARG A 203 -10.28 -4.00 -8.63
CA ARG A 203 -9.25 -2.93 -8.58
C ARG A 203 -8.20 -3.20 -7.51
N LEU A 204 -8.63 -3.68 -6.34
CA LEU A 204 -7.71 -4.10 -5.28
C LEU A 204 -6.75 -5.18 -5.76
N TYR A 205 -7.23 -6.18 -6.51
CA TYR A 205 -6.36 -7.21 -7.08
C TYR A 205 -5.28 -6.62 -7.99
N GLY A 206 -5.65 -5.66 -8.85
CA GLY A 206 -4.69 -4.93 -9.68
C GLY A 206 -3.66 -4.14 -8.85
N ALA A 207 -4.11 -3.50 -7.78
CA ALA A 207 -3.24 -2.75 -6.88
C ALA A 207 -2.27 -3.65 -6.11
N ILE A 208 -2.75 -4.76 -5.53
CA ILE A 208 -1.90 -5.73 -4.84
C ILE A 208 -0.87 -6.31 -5.83
N GLY A 209 -1.29 -6.69 -7.05
CA GLY A 209 -0.36 -7.17 -8.06
C GLY A 209 0.78 -6.18 -8.35
N LEU A 210 0.48 -4.88 -8.39
CA LEU A 210 1.50 -3.85 -8.60
C LEU A 210 2.39 -3.67 -7.37
N ILE A 211 1.84 -3.75 -6.17
CA ILE A 211 2.58 -3.71 -4.90
C ILE A 211 3.55 -4.87 -4.85
N GLU A 212 3.08 -6.09 -4.91
CA GLU A 212 3.87 -7.33 -4.86
C GLU A 212 4.95 -7.38 -5.97
N GLY A 213 4.59 -6.95 -7.19
CA GLY A 213 5.51 -6.94 -8.30
C GLY A 213 6.64 -5.90 -8.19
N SER A 214 6.44 -4.80 -7.48
CA SER A 214 7.43 -3.73 -7.29
C SER A 214 8.20 -3.84 -5.97
N ALA A 215 7.65 -4.49 -4.96
CA ALA A 215 8.16 -4.57 -3.61
C ALA A 215 9.59 -5.14 -3.49
N PRO A 216 10.04 -6.18 -4.23
CA PRO A 216 11.38 -6.72 -4.10
C PRO A 216 12.49 -5.67 -4.31
N LEU A 217 12.31 -4.72 -5.22
CA LEU A 217 13.28 -3.64 -5.45
C LEU A 217 13.32 -2.67 -4.27
N ARG A 218 12.15 -2.30 -3.76
CA ARG A 218 12.00 -1.46 -2.58
C ARG A 218 12.66 -2.08 -1.36
N PHE A 219 12.32 -3.30 -1.04
CA PHE A 219 12.83 -3.99 0.13
C PHE A 219 14.35 -4.20 0.05
N ARG A 220 14.89 -4.48 -1.14
CA ARG A 220 16.34 -4.56 -1.33
C ARG A 220 17.02 -3.22 -1.04
N ALA A 221 16.50 -2.13 -1.57
CA ALA A 221 17.08 -0.80 -1.36
C ALA A 221 17.05 -0.38 0.12
N VAL A 222 15.91 -0.61 0.80
CA VAL A 222 15.77 -0.32 2.24
C VAL A 222 16.72 -1.18 3.07
N THR A 223 16.75 -2.51 2.84
CA THR A 223 17.65 -3.42 3.56
C THR A 223 19.11 -2.98 3.47
N LYS A 224 19.60 -2.70 2.26
CA LYS A 224 20.99 -2.27 2.06
C LYS A 224 21.27 -0.90 2.67
N GLY A 225 20.34 0.05 2.55
CA GLY A 225 20.44 1.34 3.20
C GLY A 225 20.52 1.23 4.72
N MET A 226 19.66 0.39 5.31
CA MET A 226 19.68 0.12 6.76
C MET A 226 20.99 -0.55 7.21
N GLU A 227 21.47 -1.56 6.48
CA GLU A 227 22.75 -2.23 6.73
C GLU A 227 23.91 -1.24 6.67
N ARG A 228 23.97 -0.39 5.64
CA ARG A 228 24.97 0.66 5.46
C ARG A 228 24.99 1.66 6.63
N CYS A 229 23.80 1.97 7.16
CA CYS A 229 23.65 2.92 8.28
C CYS A 229 23.76 2.25 9.66
N GLY A 230 23.98 0.93 9.75
CA GLY A 230 24.20 0.22 11.01
C GLY A 230 22.93 -0.01 11.84
N PHE A 231 21.77 -0.16 11.19
CA PHE A 231 20.55 -0.55 11.89
C PHE A 231 20.69 -1.96 12.49
N PRO A 232 20.04 -2.23 13.63
CA PRO A 232 20.07 -3.58 14.23
C PRO A 232 19.26 -4.58 13.40
N GLU A 233 19.60 -5.86 13.54
CA GLU A 233 18.92 -6.96 12.84
C GLU A 233 17.40 -6.96 13.05
N SER A 234 16.92 -6.66 14.26
CA SER A 234 15.50 -6.59 14.56
C SER A 234 14.74 -5.52 13.73
N ALA A 235 15.42 -4.45 13.32
CA ALA A 235 14.82 -3.46 12.43
C ALA A 235 14.90 -3.84 10.94
N ILE A 236 15.88 -4.67 10.55
CA ILE A 236 16.14 -5.03 9.16
C ILE A 236 15.38 -6.29 8.74
N ALA A 237 15.14 -7.22 9.68
CA ALA A 237 14.63 -8.56 9.40
C ALA A 237 13.39 -8.59 8.51
N TYR A 238 12.38 -7.75 8.78
CA TYR A 238 11.18 -7.59 7.97
C TYR A 238 11.51 -7.31 6.50
N HIS A 239 12.31 -6.28 6.27
CA HIS A 239 12.65 -5.85 4.90
C HIS A 239 13.48 -6.89 4.15
N ARG A 240 14.37 -7.60 4.86
CA ARG A 240 15.22 -8.63 4.25
C ARG A 240 14.42 -9.85 3.82
N GLU A 241 13.45 -10.27 4.63
CA GLU A 241 12.59 -11.43 4.33
C GLU A 241 11.76 -11.18 3.07
N HIS A 242 11.19 -10.00 2.93
CA HIS A 242 10.35 -9.62 1.79
C HIS A 242 11.09 -9.56 0.45
N ILE A 243 12.42 -9.47 0.41
CA ILE A 243 13.16 -9.50 -0.87
C ILE A 243 12.89 -10.79 -1.65
N GLN A 244 12.81 -11.92 -0.96
CA GLN A 244 12.62 -13.23 -1.60
C GLN A 244 11.14 -13.62 -1.69
N ILE A 245 10.38 -13.34 -0.65
CA ILE A 245 8.96 -13.71 -0.57
C ILE A 245 8.16 -12.97 -1.66
N ASP A 246 8.31 -11.66 -1.80
CA ASP A 246 7.54 -10.88 -2.77
C ASP A 246 7.94 -11.16 -4.21
N ALA A 247 9.16 -11.61 -4.47
CA ALA A 247 9.54 -12.10 -5.80
C ALA A 247 8.73 -13.34 -6.22
N VAL A 248 8.29 -14.15 -5.26
CA VAL A 248 7.38 -15.29 -5.47
C VAL A 248 5.93 -14.80 -5.52
N HIS A 249 5.51 -14.02 -4.52
CA HIS A 249 4.14 -13.50 -4.39
C HIS A 249 3.70 -12.71 -5.63
N GLY A 250 4.52 -11.79 -6.12
CA GLY A 250 4.19 -11.00 -7.31
C GLY A 250 3.98 -11.86 -8.57
N LYS A 251 4.75 -12.93 -8.73
CA LYS A 251 4.58 -13.88 -9.83
C LYS A 251 3.31 -14.74 -9.64
N GLU A 252 3.10 -15.26 -8.45
CA GLU A 252 1.92 -16.08 -8.14
C GLU A 252 0.65 -15.26 -8.21
N TRP A 253 0.66 -14.03 -7.69
CA TRP A 253 -0.48 -13.13 -7.79
C TRP A 253 -0.88 -12.88 -9.24
N LEU A 254 0.09 -12.60 -10.11
CA LEU A 254 -0.18 -12.42 -11.54
C LEU A 254 -0.82 -13.67 -12.16
N HIS A 255 -0.24 -14.84 -11.95
CA HIS A 255 -0.63 -16.06 -12.67
C HIS A 255 -1.77 -16.84 -12.02
N ARG A 256 -1.94 -16.76 -10.70
CA ARG A 256 -2.94 -17.54 -9.96
C ARG A 256 -4.12 -16.68 -9.47
N VAL A 257 -3.98 -15.33 -9.46
CA VAL A 257 -5.08 -14.43 -9.09
C VAL A 257 -5.54 -13.58 -10.27
N LEU A 258 -4.68 -12.73 -10.85
CA LEU A 258 -5.12 -11.80 -11.89
C LEU A 258 -5.59 -12.52 -13.15
N ILE A 259 -4.76 -13.40 -13.71
CA ILE A 259 -5.05 -14.10 -14.96
C ILE A 259 -6.34 -14.93 -14.90
N PRO A 260 -6.57 -15.79 -13.89
CA PRO A 260 -7.81 -16.56 -13.80
C PRO A 260 -9.08 -15.71 -13.66
N HIS A 261 -9.01 -14.55 -13.01
CA HIS A 261 -10.16 -13.65 -12.93
C HIS A 261 -10.46 -12.99 -14.29
N ILE A 262 -9.42 -12.61 -15.05
CA ILE A 262 -9.56 -12.01 -16.37
C ILE A 262 -10.12 -12.99 -17.39
N GLU A 263 -9.71 -14.26 -17.36
CA GLU A 263 -10.19 -15.30 -18.28
C GLU A 263 -11.70 -15.56 -18.15
N ASN A 264 -12.28 -15.28 -17.00
CA ASN A 264 -13.69 -15.50 -16.75
C ASN A 264 -14.59 -14.34 -17.16
N ASP A 265 -14.11 -13.09 -17.18
CA ASP A 265 -14.92 -11.90 -17.48
C ASP A 265 -14.05 -10.71 -17.92
N GLU A 266 -14.24 -10.25 -19.17
CA GLU A 266 -13.54 -9.09 -19.74
C GLU A 266 -13.74 -7.81 -18.92
N ARG A 267 -14.90 -7.62 -18.31
CA ARG A 267 -15.19 -6.45 -17.47
C ARG A 267 -14.29 -6.42 -16.24
N ILE A 268 -13.97 -7.60 -15.70
CA ILE A 268 -13.01 -7.75 -14.60
C ILE A 268 -11.61 -7.37 -15.06
N CYS A 269 -11.22 -7.72 -16.28
CA CYS A 269 -9.94 -7.29 -16.86
C CYS A 269 -9.77 -5.77 -16.80
N GLN A 270 -10.76 -5.01 -17.26
CA GLN A 270 -10.71 -3.56 -17.26
C GLN A 270 -10.70 -2.97 -15.83
N GLU A 271 -11.45 -3.56 -14.89
CA GLU A 271 -11.43 -3.11 -13.50
C GLU A 271 -10.07 -3.40 -12.81
N ILE A 272 -9.48 -4.56 -13.05
CA ILE A 272 -8.11 -4.87 -12.60
C ILE A 272 -7.11 -3.86 -13.19
N ALA A 273 -7.20 -3.57 -14.48
CA ALA A 273 -6.34 -2.61 -15.15
C ALA A 273 -6.49 -1.18 -14.59
N ARG A 274 -7.73 -0.74 -14.29
CA ARG A 274 -7.97 0.53 -13.59
C ARG A 274 -7.29 0.53 -12.22
N GLY A 275 -7.38 -0.58 -11.50
CA GLY A 275 -6.69 -0.74 -10.22
C GLY A 275 -5.18 -0.56 -10.32
N VAL A 276 -4.56 -1.17 -11.33
CA VAL A 276 -3.12 -1.01 -11.63
C VAL A 276 -2.78 0.45 -11.90
N LEU A 277 -3.56 1.15 -12.76
CA LEU A 277 -3.27 2.54 -13.16
C LEU A 277 -3.44 3.53 -12.01
N ILE A 278 -4.53 3.42 -11.26
CA ILE A 278 -4.79 4.31 -10.12
C ILE A 278 -3.72 4.10 -9.05
N ARG A 279 -3.41 2.84 -8.73
CA ARG A 279 -2.33 2.52 -7.79
C ARG A 279 -0.97 3.04 -8.28
N PHE A 280 -0.68 2.92 -9.57
CA PHE A 280 0.54 3.43 -10.20
C PHE A 280 0.68 4.94 -9.95
N SER A 281 -0.34 5.73 -10.30
CA SER A 281 -0.33 7.18 -10.13
C SER A 281 -0.18 7.62 -8.67
N ILE A 282 -0.90 6.95 -7.76
CA ILE A 282 -0.81 7.25 -6.32
C ILE A 282 0.56 6.88 -5.76
N ALA A 283 1.14 5.75 -6.19
CA ALA A 283 2.49 5.35 -5.78
C ALA A 283 3.56 6.35 -6.25
N GLU A 284 3.49 6.83 -7.49
CA GLU A 284 4.42 7.84 -7.99
C GLU A 284 4.36 9.13 -7.16
N ASN A 285 3.14 9.62 -6.87
CA ASN A 285 2.95 10.81 -6.04
C ASN A 285 3.50 10.60 -4.62
N TYR A 286 3.25 9.42 -4.06
CA TYR A 286 3.78 9.03 -2.75
C TYR A 286 5.32 9.08 -2.73
N TYR A 287 6.00 8.39 -3.65
CA TYR A 287 7.46 8.37 -3.69
C TYR A 287 8.04 9.76 -3.95
N THR A 288 7.42 10.55 -4.81
CA THR A 288 7.84 11.94 -5.08
C THR A 288 7.74 12.82 -3.83
N SER A 289 6.63 12.71 -3.09
CA SER A 289 6.42 13.47 -1.85
C SER A 289 7.40 13.06 -0.76
N VAL A 290 7.59 11.76 -0.55
CA VAL A 290 8.53 11.25 0.46
C VAL A 290 9.96 11.62 0.10
N GLU A 291 10.39 11.47 -1.16
CA GLU A 291 11.72 11.84 -1.61
C GLU A 291 12.03 13.32 -1.33
N ALA A 292 11.09 14.21 -1.66
CA ALA A 292 11.26 15.64 -1.39
C ALA A 292 11.46 15.91 0.10
N ILE A 293 10.69 15.25 0.97
CA ILE A 293 10.77 15.43 2.42
C ILE A 293 12.10 14.90 2.98
N VAL A 294 12.50 13.67 2.60
CA VAL A 294 13.71 13.07 3.18
C VAL A 294 14.99 13.75 2.72
N ARG A 295 14.99 14.32 1.51
CA ARG A 295 16.13 15.11 1.02
C ARG A 295 16.23 16.49 1.67
N ASP A 296 15.11 17.09 2.06
CA ASP A 296 15.09 18.44 2.68
C ASP A 296 15.31 18.40 4.19
N ARG A 297 14.68 17.47 4.89
CA ARG A 297 14.59 17.48 6.36
C ARG A 297 15.53 16.53 7.07
N CYS A 298 16.08 15.56 6.38
CA CYS A 298 16.88 14.50 6.99
C CYS A 298 18.37 14.59 6.62
N THR A 299 18.77 15.60 5.84
CA THR A 299 20.15 15.94 5.56
C THR A 299 20.65 16.92 6.62
#